data_46c46173d3fffce1bd5e0bc3e5728344
#
_entry.id   46c46173d3fffce1bd5e0bc3e5728344
#
_cell.length_a   1.000
_cell.length_b   1.000
_cell.length_c   1.000
_cell.angle_alpha   90.00
_cell.angle_beta   90.00
_cell.angle_gamma   90.00
#
_symmetry.space_group_name_H-M   'P 1'
#
loop_
_entity.id
_entity.type
_entity.pdbx_description
1 polymer ?
#
loop_
_entity_poly.entity_id
_entity_poly.type
_entity_poly.pdbx_seq_one_letter_code
_entity_poly.pdbx_strand_id
1 'polypeptide(L)'
;MGYAGVEGGAFMGNMPAKDLRKVLDDLGLIFVSGHISMDDVKKGFEPLLDEYATLGAKYIGLAWIGEEYRKDAALWKRSGAAMEKAALQANKHDLTFFYHNHAFEFEKFDGVYGFDVLFGSTDAALLKSELDVYWVKKGGADPVAYMKKLAGRAPLIHAKDMTTDGKEFFAPVGDGSLNFDEIFATGDQTGVDWYLVEQDQCPKGEMASARRSIDNIRWRGWLGE
;
A
#
# COMPACT_ATOMS: atom_id res chain seq x y z
N MET A 1 14.52 6.05 14.77
CA MET A 1 14.34 4.61 14.64
C MET A 1 15.11 4.05 13.44
N GLY A 2 15.28 4.81 12.38
CA GLY A 2 16.03 4.44 11.18
C GLY A 2 15.14 3.98 10.02
N TYR A 3 13.89 4.34 10.03
CA TYR A 3 13.08 4.34 8.83
C TYR A 3 13.60 5.39 7.85
N ALA A 4 13.54 5.11 6.54
CA ALA A 4 13.99 6.00 5.48
C ALA A 4 12.89 6.94 4.98
N GLY A 5 11.64 6.58 5.18
CA GLY A 5 10.50 7.35 4.70
C GLY A 5 9.22 7.09 5.48
N VAL A 6 8.19 7.79 5.07
CA VAL A 6 6.82 7.67 5.61
C VAL A 6 5.81 7.65 4.48
N GLU A 7 4.70 6.99 4.74
CA GLU A 7 3.48 7.13 3.96
C GLU A 7 2.50 7.99 4.71
N GLY A 8 1.76 8.83 3.97
CA GLY A 8 0.71 9.68 4.49
C GLY A 8 -0.67 9.21 4.05
N GLY A 9 -1.68 9.63 4.79
CA GLY A 9 -3.06 9.47 4.44
C GLY A 9 -3.81 10.77 4.63
N ALA A 10 -5.14 10.75 4.59
CA ALA A 10 -6.01 11.89 4.88
C ALA A 10 -5.76 12.56 6.25
N PHE A 11 -4.86 11.99 7.05
CA PHE A 11 -4.51 12.42 8.41
C PHE A 11 -3.13 13.10 8.51
N MET A 12 -2.59 13.69 7.44
CA MET A 12 -1.37 14.50 7.52
C MET A 12 -1.53 15.73 8.44
N GLY A 13 -2.63 15.77 9.17
CA GLY A 13 -3.01 16.89 10.03
C GLY A 13 -3.37 18.13 9.21
N ASN A 14 -3.64 19.25 9.90
CA ASN A 14 -3.89 20.54 9.24
C ASN A 14 -2.58 21.28 8.89
N MET A 15 -1.46 20.55 8.78
CA MET A 15 -0.17 21.17 8.45
C MET A 15 -0.07 21.39 6.94
N PRO A 16 0.22 22.59 6.47
CA PRO A 16 0.45 22.84 5.05
C PRO A 16 1.58 21.93 4.50
N ALA A 17 1.45 21.44 3.27
CA ALA A 17 2.41 20.53 2.65
C ALA A 17 3.85 21.03 2.70
N LYS A 18 4.08 22.35 2.51
CA LYS A 18 5.42 22.97 2.60
C LYS A 18 6.03 22.88 4.00
N ASP A 19 5.20 23.03 5.04
CA ASP A 19 5.68 22.95 6.43
C ASP A 19 5.97 21.50 6.81
N LEU A 20 5.10 20.57 6.39
CA LEU A 20 5.32 19.13 6.57
C LEU A 20 6.58 18.67 5.82
N ARG A 21 6.78 19.12 4.57
CA ARG A 21 8.01 18.81 3.81
C ARG A 21 9.25 19.22 4.59
N LYS A 22 9.24 20.44 5.16
CA LYS A 22 10.37 20.92 5.98
C LYS A 22 10.63 20.05 7.20
N VAL A 23 9.56 19.64 7.91
CA VAL A 23 9.70 18.72 9.07
C VAL A 23 10.32 17.39 8.63
N LEU A 24 9.88 16.83 7.49
CA LEU A 24 10.42 15.58 6.98
C LEU A 24 11.90 15.73 6.55
N ASP A 25 12.26 16.85 5.91
CA ASP A 25 13.65 17.17 5.55
C ASP A 25 14.55 17.27 6.79
N ASP A 26 14.09 17.99 7.83
CA ASP A 26 14.82 18.12 9.11
C ASP A 26 15.01 16.76 9.81
N LEU A 27 14.12 15.80 9.57
CA LEU A 27 14.19 14.43 10.10
C LEU A 27 14.93 13.45 9.16
N GLY A 28 15.29 13.88 7.95
CA GLY A 28 15.88 13.02 6.92
C GLY A 28 14.92 11.94 6.40
N LEU A 29 13.61 12.23 6.34
CA LEU A 29 12.58 11.28 5.90
C LEU A 29 12.06 11.64 4.51
N ILE A 30 11.92 10.62 3.66
CA ILE A 30 11.25 10.72 2.36
C ILE A 30 9.74 10.59 2.57
N PHE A 31 8.95 11.42 1.91
CA PHE A 31 7.51 11.18 1.76
C PHE A 31 7.30 10.28 0.54
N VAL A 32 7.03 8.98 0.78
CA VAL A 32 7.02 7.96 -0.26
C VAL A 32 5.73 8.02 -1.06
N SER A 33 4.62 7.99 -0.39
CA SER A 33 3.28 7.74 -0.93
C SER A 33 2.20 8.34 -0.06
N GLY A 34 0.99 8.40 -0.59
CA GLY A 34 -0.15 8.72 0.23
C GLY A 34 -1.48 8.31 -0.37
N HIS A 35 -2.45 8.18 0.52
CA HIS A 35 -3.78 7.67 0.23
C HIS A 35 -4.79 8.80 0.02
N ILE A 36 -5.66 8.61 -0.97
CA ILE A 36 -6.84 9.43 -1.24
C ILE A 36 -8.10 8.56 -1.22
N SER A 37 -9.25 9.18 -1.21
CA SER A 37 -10.53 8.49 -1.25
C SER A 37 -11.11 8.41 -2.68
N MET A 38 -12.05 7.49 -2.90
CA MET A 38 -12.82 7.45 -4.15
C MET A 38 -13.64 8.72 -4.35
N ASP A 39 -14.05 9.40 -3.30
CA ASP A 39 -14.75 10.69 -3.38
C ASP A 39 -13.83 11.80 -3.87
N ASP A 40 -12.55 11.79 -3.50
CA ASP A 40 -11.56 12.73 -4.04
C ASP A 40 -11.40 12.51 -5.55
N VAL A 41 -11.26 11.25 -5.98
CA VAL A 41 -11.17 10.91 -7.42
C VAL A 41 -12.37 11.41 -8.20
N LYS A 42 -13.59 11.32 -7.66
CA LYS A 42 -14.81 11.79 -8.31
C LYS A 42 -14.95 13.31 -8.38
N LYS A 43 -14.52 14.00 -7.33
CA LYS A 43 -14.60 15.46 -7.23
C LYS A 43 -13.52 16.19 -8.04
N GLY A 44 -12.50 15.45 -8.49
CA GLY A 44 -11.26 16.00 -9.02
C GLY A 44 -10.27 16.28 -7.89
N PHE A 45 -9.07 15.73 -8.01
CA PHE A 45 -8.06 15.74 -6.93
C PHE A 45 -6.77 16.48 -7.30
N GLU A 46 -6.82 17.34 -8.31
CA GLU A 46 -5.67 18.18 -8.69
C GLU A 46 -5.04 18.93 -7.52
N PRO A 47 -5.79 19.54 -6.56
CA PRO A 47 -5.16 20.18 -5.40
C PRO A 47 -4.34 19.20 -4.54
N LEU A 48 -4.80 17.95 -4.41
CA LEU A 48 -4.05 16.91 -3.69
C LEU A 48 -2.81 16.48 -4.47
N LEU A 49 -2.86 16.41 -5.80
CA LEU A 49 -1.68 16.13 -6.63
C LEU A 49 -0.58 17.17 -6.41
N ASP A 50 -0.93 18.45 -6.36
CA ASP A 50 0.01 19.54 -6.09
C ASP A 50 0.60 19.46 -4.66
N GLU A 51 -0.22 19.08 -3.66
CA GLU A 51 0.24 18.86 -2.30
C GLU A 51 1.23 17.69 -2.22
N TYR A 52 0.90 16.55 -2.82
CA TYR A 52 1.76 15.36 -2.82
C TYR A 52 3.05 15.60 -3.62
N ALA A 53 2.98 16.32 -4.74
CA ALA A 53 4.17 16.77 -5.47
C ALA A 53 5.05 17.70 -4.62
N THR A 54 4.44 18.62 -3.85
CA THR A 54 5.17 19.49 -2.92
C THR A 54 5.86 18.70 -1.81
N LEU A 55 5.25 17.60 -1.34
CA LEU A 55 5.84 16.68 -0.36
C LEU A 55 6.95 15.81 -0.96
N GLY A 56 7.09 15.80 -2.30
CA GLY A 56 8.06 14.97 -2.99
C GLY A 56 7.64 13.49 -3.07
N ALA A 57 6.33 13.22 -2.96
CA ALA A 57 5.79 11.88 -3.16
C ALA A 57 6.13 11.35 -4.56
N LYS A 58 6.33 10.04 -4.66
CA LYS A 58 6.42 9.33 -5.95
C LYS A 58 5.11 8.62 -6.27
N TYR A 59 4.32 8.32 -5.25
CA TYR A 59 3.11 7.51 -5.38
C TYR A 59 1.91 8.19 -4.70
N ILE A 60 0.73 7.99 -5.29
CA ILE A 60 -0.56 8.41 -4.75
C ILE A 60 -1.59 7.35 -5.12
N GLY A 61 -2.51 6.99 -4.23
CA GLY A 61 -3.45 5.94 -4.57
C GLY A 61 -4.66 5.83 -3.66
N LEU A 62 -5.52 4.89 -4.01
CA LEU A 62 -6.71 4.56 -3.24
C LEU A 62 -6.39 3.49 -2.20
N ALA A 63 -6.65 3.81 -0.93
CA ALA A 63 -6.53 2.84 0.16
C ALA A 63 -7.76 1.93 0.29
N TRP A 64 -8.93 2.37 -0.19
CA TRP A 64 -10.17 1.64 0.03
C TRP A 64 -11.25 2.08 -0.95
N ILE A 65 -12.17 1.15 -1.29
CA ILE A 65 -13.39 1.45 -2.06
C ILE A 65 -14.63 0.88 -1.39
N GLY A 66 -15.73 1.63 -1.44
CA GLY A 66 -17.01 1.25 -0.87
C GLY A 66 -17.61 0.01 -1.54
N GLU A 67 -18.50 -0.67 -0.84
CA GLU A 67 -19.18 -1.86 -1.34
C GLU A 67 -19.94 -1.58 -2.65
N GLU A 68 -20.47 -0.39 -2.82
CA GLU A 68 -21.18 0.06 -4.01
C GLU A 68 -20.32 0.04 -5.29
N TYR A 69 -19.00 -0.03 -5.16
CA TYR A 69 -18.03 -0.08 -6.26
C TYR A 69 -17.49 -1.47 -6.56
N ARG A 70 -17.87 -2.51 -5.77
CA ARG A 70 -17.21 -3.82 -5.76
C ARG A 70 -18.14 -5.02 -5.60
N LYS A 71 -19.48 -4.85 -5.69
CA LYS A 71 -20.48 -5.92 -5.48
C LYS A 71 -20.44 -7.04 -6.53
N ASP A 72 -19.89 -6.80 -7.70
CA ASP A 72 -19.81 -7.75 -8.80
C ASP A 72 -18.60 -7.46 -9.71
N ALA A 73 -18.30 -8.39 -10.60
CA ALA A 73 -17.19 -8.27 -11.54
C ALA A 73 -17.30 -7.04 -12.47
N ALA A 74 -18.52 -6.61 -12.84
CA ALA A 74 -18.70 -5.45 -13.70
C ALA A 74 -18.38 -4.14 -12.96
N LEU A 75 -18.70 -4.06 -11.67
CA LEU A 75 -18.33 -2.93 -10.82
C LEU A 75 -16.82 -2.87 -10.60
N TRP A 76 -16.15 -4.01 -10.37
CA TRP A 76 -14.69 -4.06 -10.28
C TRP A 76 -14.02 -3.50 -11.54
N LYS A 77 -14.46 -3.92 -12.74
CA LYS A 77 -13.95 -3.38 -14.02
C LYS A 77 -14.22 -1.88 -14.18
N ARG A 78 -15.40 -1.42 -13.75
CA ARG A 78 -15.75 0.02 -13.79
C ARG A 78 -14.89 0.83 -12.83
N SER A 79 -14.61 0.30 -11.64
CA SER A 79 -13.69 0.92 -10.67
C SER A 79 -12.28 0.98 -11.22
N GLY A 80 -11.80 -0.08 -11.87
CA GLY A 80 -10.52 -0.08 -12.57
C GLY A 80 -10.41 1.01 -13.62
N ALA A 81 -11.43 1.16 -14.47
CA ALA A 81 -11.45 2.23 -15.47
C ALA A 81 -11.46 3.65 -14.86
N ALA A 82 -12.06 3.83 -13.67
CA ALA A 82 -12.00 5.09 -12.94
C ALA A 82 -10.60 5.34 -12.38
N MET A 83 -9.94 4.31 -11.85
CA MET A 83 -8.57 4.38 -11.36
C MET A 83 -7.55 4.67 -12.48
N GLU A 84 -7.75 4.11 -13.69
CA GLU A 84 -6.88 4.45 -14.84
C GLU A 84 -7.01 5.92 -15.24
N LYS A 85 -8.21 6.49 -15.19
CA LYS A 85 -8.39 7.93 -15.43
C LYS A 85 -7.69 8.77 -14.36
N ALA A 86 -7.74 8.35 -13.10
CA ALA A 86 -7.01 8.98 -12.02
C ALA A 86 -5.49 8.87 -12.22
N ALA A 87 -5.01 7.70 -12.67
CA ALA A 87 -3.59 7.48 -12.99
C ALA A 87 -3.09 8.42 -14.10
N LEU A 88 -3.89 8.63 -15.15
CA LEU A 88 -3.55 9.58 -16.22
C LEU A 88 -3.49 11.04 -15.72
N GLN A 89 -4.24 11.40 -14.68
CA GLN A 89 -4.13 12.72 -14.03
C GLN A 89 -2.88 12.78 -13.17
N ALA A 90 -2.65 11.78 -12.31
CA ALA A 90 -1.48 11.70 -11.45
C ALA A 90 -0.16 11.75 -12.23
N ASN A 91 -0.10 11.08 -13.38
CA ASN A 91 1.08 11.07 -14.25
C ASN A 91 1.48 12.45 -14.78
N LYS A 92 0.53 13.41 -14.88
CA LYS A 92 0.85 14.80 -15.28
C LYS A 92 1.61 15.58 -14.21
N HIS A 93 1.61 15.06 -12.98
CA HIS A 93 2.33 15.59 -11.82
C HIS A 93 3.50 14.70 -11.40
N ASP A 94 3.97 13.83 -12.31
CA ASP A 94 5.06 12.86 -12.06
C ASP A 94 4.76 11.89 -10.90
N LEU A 95 3.47 11.65 -10.62
CA LEU A 95 3.00 10.72 -9.58
C LEU A 95 2.50 9.42 -10.21
N THR A 96 2.92 8.29 -9.65
CA THR A 96 2.42 6.96 -10.02
C THR A 96 1.19 6.62 -9.19
N PHE A 97 0.09 6.23 -9.86
CA PHE A 97 -1.16 5.89 -9.17
C PHE A 97 -1.21 4.42 -8.79
N PHE A 98 -1.67 4.12 -7.56
CA PHE A 98 -1.81 2.76 -7.06
C PHE A 98 -3.16 2.47 -6.41
N TYR A 99 -3.43 1.19 -6.22
CA TYR A 99 -4.53 0.66 -5.41
C TYR A 99 -3.97 -0.22 -4.30
N HIS A 100 -4.41 0.02 -3.06
CA HIS A 100 -4.10 -0.79 -1.88
C HIS A 100 -5.24 -1.77 -1.61
N ASN A 101 -4.91 -3.02 -1.35
CA ASN A 101 -5.90 -4.06 -1.09
C ASN A 101 -6.14 -4.31 0.41
N HIS A 102 -7.37 -4.78 0.67
CA HIS A 102 -7.78 -5.45 1.91
C HIS A 102 -8.11 -6.92 1.64
N ALA A 103 -8.87 -7.57 2.52
CA ALA A 103 -9.29 -8.95 2.34
C ALA A 103 -10.48 -9.10 1.38
N PHE A 104 -11.33 -8.09 1.24
CA PHE A 104 -12.54 -8.17 0.43
C PHE A 104 -12.27 -8.27 -1.08
N GLU A 105 -11.11 -7.88 -1.56
CA GLU A 105 -10.68 -8.09 -2.95
C GLU A 105 -10.51 -9.57 -3.30
N PHE A 106 -10.35 -10.40 -2.28
CA PHE A 106 -10.23 -11.86 -2.41
C PHE A 106 -11.57 -12.60 -2.29
N GLU A 107 -12.70 -11.87 -2.30
CA GLU A 107 -14.00 -12.46 -2.61
C GLU A 107 -14.07 -12.84 -4.09
N LYS A 108 -14.73 -14.00 -4.38
CA LYS A 108 -14.81 -14.52 -5.73
C LYS A 108 -16.12 -14.14 -6.41
N PHE A 109 -16.02 -13.65 -7.63
CA PHE A 109 -17.11 -13.41 -8.56
C PHE A 109 -16.93 -14.37 -9.76
N ASP A 110 -17.86 -15.29 -9.96
CA ASP A 110 -17.77 -16.33 -10.99
C ASP A 110 -16.45 -17.14 -10.92
N GLY A 111 -15.97 -17.39 -9.71
CA GLY A 111 -14.75 -18.16 -9.46
C GLY A 111 -13.43 -17.34 -9.52
N VAL A 112 -13.49 -16.06 -9.89
CA VAL A 112 -12.33 -15.16 -9.99
C VAL A 112 -12.34 -14.14 -8.84
N TYR A 113 -11.21 -13.93 -8.20
CA TYR A 113 -11.09 -12.89 -7.17
C TYR A 113 -11.33 -11.49 -7.73
N GLY A 114 -12.01 -10.63 -6.95
CA GLY A 114 -12.23 -9.22 -7.32
C GLY A 114 -10.91 -8.50 -7.61
N PHE A 115 -9.84 -8.81 -6.86
CA PHE A 115 -8.48 -8.34 -7.12
C PHE A 115 -8.03 -8.67 -8.55
N ASP A 116 -8.24 -9.91 -8.97
CA ASP A 116 -7.83 -10.37 -10.30
C ASP A 116 -8.68 -9.75 -11.40
N VAL A 117 -9.97 -9.52 -11.13
CA VAL A 117 -10.85 -8.80 -12.07
C VAL A 117 -10.37 -7.36 -12.25
N LEU A 118 -10.03 -6.67 -11.15
CA LEU A 118 -9.52 -5.30 -11.17
C LEU A 118 -8.22 -5.21 -11.97
N PHE A 119 -7.20 -5.92 -11.53
CA PHE A 119 -5.87 -5.84 -12.15
C PHE A 119 -5.81 -6.49 -13.54
N GLY A 120 -6.64 -7.49 -13.83
CA GLY A 120 -6.75 -8.10 -15.15
C GLY A 120 -7.47 -7.23 -16.18
N SER A 121 -8.24 -6.22 -15.74
CA SER A 121 -8.98 -5.30 -16.62
C SER A 121 -8.33 -3.92 -16.74
N THR A 122 -7.15 -3.71 -16.17
CA THR A 122 -6.45 -2.41 -16.17
C THR A 122 -5.04 -2.52 -16.73
N ASP A 123 -4.57 -1.41 -17.32
CA ASP A 123 -3.21 -1.30 -17.85
C ASP A 123 -2.17 -1.31 -16.72
N ALA A 124 -1.21 -2.22 -16.81
CA ALA A 124 -0.11 -2.36 -15.86
C ALA A 124 0.83 -1.14 -15.81
N ALA A 125 0.86 -0.34 -16.87
CA ALA A 125 1.61 0.91 -16.88
C ALA A 125 0.92 2.01 -16.08
N LEU A 126 -0.41 2.01 -16.03
CA LEU A 126 -1.21 3.06 -15.38
C LEU A 126 -1.51 2.73 -13.91
N LEU A 127 -2.07 1.55 -13.63
CA LEU A 127 -2.47 1.18 -12.26
C LEU A 127 -1.44 0.24 -11.64
N LYS A 128 -0.78 0.70 -10.60
CA LYS A 128 0.11 -0.10 -9.76
C LYS A 128 -0.63 -0.67 -8.54
N SER A 129 -0.02 -1.63 -7.87
CA SER A 129 -0.51 -2.18 -6.61
C SER A 129 0.40 -1.73 -5.47
N GLU A 130 -0.19 -1.28 -4.39
CA GLU A 130 0.38 -1.34 -3.06
C GLU A 130 -0.16 -2.61 -2.41
N LEU A 131 0.62 -3.68 -2.47
CA LEU A 131 0.16 -4.99 -2.03
C LEU A 131 0.33 -5.15 -0.52
N ASP A 132 -0.79 -5.25 0.20
CA ASP A 132 -0.78 -5.57 1.62
C ASP A 132 -0.76 -7.09 1.83
N VAL A 133 0.37 -7.61 2.32
CA VAL A 133 0.60 -9.05 2.47
C VAL A 133 -0.26 -9.69 3.56
N TYR A 134 -0.61 -8.94 4.61
CA TYR A 134 -1.51 -9.42 5.65
C TYR A 134 -2.93 -9.60 5.10
N TRP A 135 -3.44 -8.61 4.39
CA TRP A 135 -4.79 -8.67 3.85
C TRP A 135 -4.92 -9.70 2.74
N VAL A 136 -3.89 -9.93 1.92
CA VAL A 136 -3.84 -11.07 0.98
C VAL A 136 -4.00 -12.38 1.74
N LYS A 137 -3.21 -12.58 2.81
CA LYS A 137 -3.27 -13.78 3.66
C LYS A 137 -4.64 -13.95 4.30
N LYS A 138 -5.19 -12.89 4.87
CA LYS A 138 -6.51 -12.88 5.50
C LYS A 138 -7.64 -13.12 4.52
N GLY A 139 -7.49 -12.71 3.27
CA GLY A 139 -8.38 -13.02 2.16
C GLY A 139 -8.28 -14.46 1.65
N GLY A 140 -7.42 -15.29 2.26
CA GLY A 140 -7.25 -16.71 1.91
C GLY A 140 -6.34 -16.97 0.71
N ALA A 141 -5.57 -15.97 0.26
CA ALA A 141 -4.62 -16.09 -0.82
C ALA A 141 -3.16 -16.13 -0.31
N ASP A 142 -2.23 -16.46 -1.18
CA ASP A 142 -0.80 -16.51 -0.87
C ASP A 142 -0.12 -15.19 -1.26
N PRO A 143 0.42 -14.43 -0.29
CA PRO A 143 1.09 -13.15 -0.57
C PRO A 143 2.25 -13.27 -1.55
N VAL A 144 3.08 -14.29 -1.41
CA VAL A 144 4.26 -14.51 -2.27
C VAL A 144 3.84 -14.83 -3.71
N ALA A 145 2.79 -15.65 -3.87
CA ALA A 145 2.23 -15.93 -5.19
C ALA A 145 1.70 -14.65 -5.85
N TYR A 146 1.06 -13.75 -5.09
CA TYR A 146 0.57 -12.46 -5.60
C TYR A 146 1.72 -11.48 -5.91
N MET A 147 2.78 -11.42 -5.11
CA MET A 147 3.98 -10.64 -5.45
C MET A 147 4.58 -11.09 -6.79
N LYS A 148 4.75 -12.41 -6.98
CA LYS A 148 5.24 -12.99 -8.25
C LYS A 148 4.30 -12.67 -9.42
N LYS A 149 3.00 -12.77 -9.22
CA LYS A 149 1.96 -12.45 -10.22
C LYS A 149 2.00 -10.98 -10.65
N LEU A 150 2.34 -10.09 -9.72
CA LEU A 150 2.40 -8.65 -9.93
C LEU A 150 3.83 -8.13 -10.17
N ALA A 151 4.76 -8.97 -10.58
CA ALA A 151 6.14 -8.55 -10.86
C ALA A 151 6.18 -7.32 -11.80
N GLY A 152 6.89 -6.26 -11.39
CA GLY A 152 6.94 -4.96 -12.08
C GLY A 152 5.67 -4.09 -11.93
N ARG A 153 4.66 -4.59 -11.19
CA ARG A 153 3.38 -3.88 -11.00
C ARG A 153 3.06 -3.57 -9.53
N ALA A 154 3.78 -4.14 -8.57
CA ALA A 154 3.64 -3.89 -7.13
C ALA A 154 4.92 -3.25 -6.57
N PRO A 155 5.15 -1.95 -6.82
CA PRO A 155 6.33 -1.25 -6.30
C PRO A 155 6.27 -1.01 -4.80
N LEU A 156 5.09 -1.07 -4.20
CA LEU A 156 4.85 -0.84 -2.78
C LEU A 156 4.31 -2.12 -2.13
N ILE A 157 4.87 -2.46 -0.98
CA ILE A 157 4.40 -3.56 -0.15
C ILE A 157 4.07 -3.03 1.25
N HIS A 158 2.82 -3.19 1.71
CA HIS A 158 2.52 -3.05 3.11
C HIS A 158 3.03 -4.28 3.86
N ALA A 159 4.14 -4.09 4.56
CA ALA A 159 4.71 -5.08 5.46
C ALA A 159 3.93 -5.06 6.77
N LYS A 160 2.86 -5.82 6.80
CA LYS A 160 1.92 -5.97 7.91
C LYS A 160 1.88 -7.44 8.30
N ASP A 161 2.07 -7.75 9.59
CA ASP A 161 2.18 -9.14 10.08
C ASP A 161 0.94 -9.56 10.89
N MET A 162 0.75 -10.86 11.01
CA MET A 162 -0.42 -11.50 11.60
C MET A 162 -0.01 -12.32 12.81
N THR A 163 -0.75 -12.22 13.93
CA THR A 163 -0.46 -13.01 15.13
C THR A 163 -0.44 -14.52 14.89
N THR A 164 0.34 -15.24 15.70
CA THR A 164 0.50 -16.71 15.62
C THR A 164 -0.54 -17.48 16.43
N ASP A 165 -1.43 -16.77 17.15
CA ASP A 165 -2.40 -17.35 18.09
C ASP A 165 -3.72 -17.80 17.45
N GLY A 166 -3.80 -17.76 16.12
CA GLY A 166 -5.00 -18.13 15.36
C GLY A 166 -6.12 -17.08 15.33
N LYS A 167 -5.93 -15.93 15.99
CA LYS A 167 -6.91 -14.83 15.97
C LYS A 167 -6.79 -13.94 14.74
N GLU A 168 -5.73 -14.15 13.95
CA GLU A 168 -5.46 -13.32 12.76
C GLU A 168 -5.44 -11.82 13.10
N PHE A 169 -4.92 -11.45 14.27
CA PHE A 169 -4.78 -10.07 14.67
C PHE A 169 -3.45 -9.48 14.18
N PHE A 170 -3.26 -8.19 14.38
CA PHE A 170 -2.06 -7.49 13.91
C PHE A 170 -0.86 -7.74 14.84
N ALA A 171 0.31 -7.91 14.25
CA ALA A 171 1.58 -8.07 14.96
C ALA A 171 2.66 -7.16 14.35
N PRO A 172 3.67 -6.75 15.14
CA PRO A 172 4.88 -6.16 14.59
C PRO A 172 5.53 -7.10 13.56
N VAL A 173 6.08 -6.55 12.50
CA VAL A 173 6.75 -7.31 11.44
C VAL A 173 7.83 -8.21 12.06
N GLY A 174 7.76 -9.51 11.75
CA GLY A 174 8.68 -10.54 12.25
C GLY A 174 8.33 -11.14 13.61
N ASP A 175 7.28 -10.66 14.29
CA ASP A 175 6.73 -11.30 15.48
C ASP A 175 5.51 -12.18 15.16
N GLY A 176 5.04 -12.18 13.92
CA GLY A 176 3.83 -12.87 13.48
C GLY A 176 4.09 -14.16 12.70
N SER A 177 3.12 -14.50 11.87
CA SER A 177 3.03 -15.79 11.16
C SER A 177 3.32 -15.70 9.65
N LEU A 178 3.48 -14.50 9.09
CA LEU A 178 3.83 -14.35 7.69
C LEU A 178 5.31 -14.68 7.46
N ASN A 179 5.61 -15.32 6.33
CA ASN A 179 6.99 -15.66 5.97
C ASN A 179 7.72 -14.46 5.34
N PHE A 180 8.19 -13.54 6.18
CA PHE A 180 8.90 -12.35 5.71
C PHE A 180 10.26 -12.66 5.08
N ASP A 181 10.89 -13.80 5.40
CA ASP A 181 12.10 -14.23 4.69
C ASP A 181 11.81 -14.41 3.19
N GLU A 182 10.70 -15.06 2.86
CA GLU A 182 10.30 -15.26 1.46
C GLU A 182 9.72 -13.99 0.82
N ILE A 183 8.98 -13.17 1.59
CA ILE A 183 8.40 -11.89 1.11
C ILE A 183 9.52 -10.95 0.66
N PHE A 184 10.55 -10.70 1.49
CA PHE A 184 11.66 -9.82 1.13
C PHE A 184 12.47 -10.39 -0.03
N ALA A 185 12.82 -11.68 0.01
CA ALA A 185 13.53 -12.34 -1.10
C ALA A 185 12.76 -12.31 -2.43
N THR A 186 11.42 -12.35 -2.38
CA THR A 186 10.58 -12.23 -3.58
C THR A 186 10.54 -10.78 -4.08
N GLY A 187 10.51 -9.80 -3.17
CA GLY A 187 10.51 -8.38 -3.53
C GLY A 187 11.73 -7.98 -4.36
N ASP A 188 12.91 -8.47 -4.00
CA ASP A 188 14.15 -8.26 -4.76
C ASP A 188 14.05 -8.73 -6.22
N GLN A 189 13.22 -9.75 -6.48
CA GLN A 189 13.03 -10.34 -7.82
C GLN A 189 11.86 -9.73 -8.59
N THR A 190 10.93 -9.07 -7.90
CA THR A 190 9.67 -8.58 -8.48
C THR A 190 9.60 -7.07 -8.64
N GLY A 191 10.64 -6.35 -8.24
CA GLY A 191 10.76 -4.90 -8.44
C GLY A 191 9.98 -4.10 -7.41
N VAL A 192 10.03 -4.51 -6.14
CA VAL A 192 9.52 -3.72 -5.01
C VAL A 192 10.47 -2.55 -4.75
N ASP A 193 9.93 -1.32 -4.74
CA ASP A 193 10.68 -0.11 -4.42
C ASP A 193 10.70 0.15 -2.90
N TRP A 194 9.56 -0.08 -2.22
CA TRP A 194 9.38 0.24 -0.81
C TRP A 194 8.60 -0.82 -0.05
N TYR A 195 9.06 -1.10 1.17
CA TYR A 195 8.32 -1.82 2.18
C TYR A 195 7.85 -0.83 3.25
N LEU A 196 6.54 -0.69 3.38
CA LEU A 196 5.88 0.22 4.32
C LEU A 196 5.38 -0.60 5.51
N VAL A 197 6.06 -0.45 6.66
CA VAL A 197 5.62 -1.11 7.90
C VAL A 197 4.33 -0.48 8.36
N GLU A 198 3.28 -1.29 8.46
CA GLU A 198 1.96 -0.82 8.83
C GLU A 198 1.29 -1.78 9.83
N GLN A 199 0.45 -1.24 10.71
CA GLN A 199 -0.31 -2.00 11.68
C GLN A 199 -1.55 -1.20 12.12
N ASP A 200 -2.77 -1.66 11.76
CA ASP A 200 -4.02 -0.93 12.04
C ASP A 200 -4.28 -0.71 13.54
N GLN A 201 -3.87 -1.66 14.38
CA GLN A 201 -4.05 -1.57 15.82
C GLN A 201 -2.78 -2.03 16.53
N CYS A 202 -2.27 -1.18 17.42
CA CYS A 202 -1.04 -1.40 18.17
C CYS A 202 -1.34 -1.49 19.67
N PRO A 203 -1.72 -2.65 20.23
CA PRO A 203 -2.11 -2.79 21.65
C PRO A 203 -1.03 -2.37 22.64
N LYS A 204 0.24 -2.36 22.22
CA LYS A 204 1.40 -1.93 23.02
C LYS A 204 1.87 -0.51 22.68
N GLY A 205 1.12 0.22 21.85
CA GLY A 205 1.45 1.55 21.35
C GLY A 205 2.17 1.52 20.01
N GLU A 206 1.87 2.52 19.18
CA GLU A 206 2.33 2.63 17.78
C GLU A 206 3.86 2.74 17.70
N MET A 207 4.45 3.60 18.53
CA MET A 207 5.92 3.81 18.57
C MET A 207 6.66 2.55 19.01
N ALA A 208 6.11 1.78 19.96
CA ALA A 208 6.70 0.52 20.40
C ALA A 208 6.61 -0.54 19.29
N SER A 209 5.49 -0.61 18.59
CA SER A 209 5.29 -1.53 17.47
C SER A 209 6.21 -1.21 16.30
N ALA A 210 6.29 0.06 15.89
CA ALA A 210 7.20 0.50 14.85
C ALA A 210 8.67 0.23 15.22
N ARG A 211 9.09 0.49 16.47
CA ARG A 211 10.42 0.15 16.95
C ARG A 211 10.69 -1.36 16.84
N ARG A 212 9.76 -2.18 17.31
CA ARG A 212 9.88 -3.63 17.27
C ARG A 212 10.02 -4.16 15.85
N SER A 213 9.20 -3.64 14.92
CA SER A 213 9.25 -4.03 13.50
C SER A 213 10.60 -3.71 12.85
N ILE A 214 11.13 -2.50 13.03
CA ILE A 214 12.42 -2.13 12.42
C ILE A 214 13.59 -2.89 13.07
N ASP A 215 13.53 -3.17 14.37
CA ASP A 215 14.55 -3.95 15.05
C ASP A 215 14.56 -5.39 14.55
N ASN A 216 13.39 -6.02 14.32
CA ASN A 216 13.28 -7.35 13.71
C ASN A 216 13.84 -7.36 12.28
N ILE A 217 13.46 -6.37 11.45
CA ILE A 217 13.91 -6.25 10.05
C ILE A 217 15.44 -6.20 9.99
N ARG A 218 16.06 -5.39 10.85
CA ARG A 218 17.52 -5.27 10.92
C ARG A 218 18.19 -6.53 11.44
N TRP A 219 17.68 -7.07 12.53
CA TRP A 219 18.25 -8.29 13.14
C TRP A 219 18.23 -9.48 12.18
N ARG A 220 17.19 -9.56 11.34
CA ARG A 220 17.05 -10.59 10.31
C ARG A 220 17.85 -10.31 9.05
N GLY A 221 18.32 -9.07 8.85
CA GLY A 221 19.02 -8.66 7.64
C GLY A 221 18.15 -8.68 6.38
N TRP A 222 16.86 -8.42 6.53
CA TRP A 222 15.90 -8.48 5.41
C TRP A 222 16.04 -7.34 4.40
N LEU A 223 16.55 -6.19 4.83
CA LEU A 223 16.93 -5.09 3.95
C LEU A 223 18.45 -5.00 3.96
N GLY A 224 19.05 -4.82 2.79
CA GLY A 224 20.49 -4.59 2.64
C GLY A 224 20.97 -3.37 3.44
N GLU A 225 22.30 -3.31 3.69
CA GLU A 225 22.95 -2.16 4.33
C GLU A 225 22.84 -0.90 3.44
#